data_a5ca1ebf51e47ad7daf9afbf8fc906a6
#
_entry.id   a5ca1ebf51e47ad7daf9afbf8fc906a6
#
_cell.length_a   1.000
_cell.length_b   1.000
_cell.length_c   1.000
_cell.angle_alpha   90.00
_cell.angle_beta   90.00
_cell.angle_gamma   90.00
#
_symmetry.space_group_name_H-M   'P 1'
#
loop_
_entity.id
_entity.type
_entity.pdbx_description
1 polymer ?
#
loop_
_entity_poly.entity_id
_entity_poly.type
_entity_poly.pdbx_seq_one_letter_code
_entity_poly.pdbx_strand_id
1 'polypeptide(L)'
;LKILVVIPVFNESKHILKCLQSFYEQSYKNIDWILVNDSSTDNSKEIIEEFIKDKPTFGLTNLINSSEHVPGAKVVKTFYAGLNSVNWKQYDVLVKLDADIILPENYFELIVNELQNNPKIGIIGGLVYIKKGNQWVYENISNKNHVRGPIKTYRKECFIDIGGLRMTLGWDNLDILLARMHHWEVKVLKNLFVKHLKPTAYVYQETKSRKLGEYFYNIGLSKKLAFISCAKSSWKEKSLRHFIISFKTFISLEKEKKERVITQEEMNFIRKFRWNEMIKKFKR
;
A
#
# COMPACT_ATOMS: atom_id res chain seq x y z
N LEU A 1 -11.76 19.06 -4.19
CA LEU A 1 -10.91 18.45 -3.16
C LEU A 1 -9.44 18.79 -3.45
N LYS A 2 -8.67 19.15 -2.42
CA LYS A 2 -7.23 19.34 -2.53
C LYS A 2 -6.50 18.03 -2.20
N ILE A 3 -5.59 17.60 -3.08
CA ILE A 3 -4.91 16.29 -2.96
C ILE A 3 -3.44 16.52 -2.61
N LEU A 4 -2.92 15.73 -1.65
CA LEU A 4 -1.51 15.58 -1.39
C LEU A 4 -1.07 14.17 -1.82
N VAL A 5 -0.12 14.09 -2.73
CA VAL A 5 0.49 12.81 -3.15
C VAL A 5 1.90 12.73 -2.57
N VAL A 6 2.18 11.69 -1.78
CA VAL A 6 3.51 11.41 -1.25
C VAL A 6 4.08 10.17 -1.94
N ILE A 7 5.28 10.32 -2.48
CA ILE A 7 5.94 9.33 -3.34
C ILE A 7 7.29 8.95 -2.73
N PRO A 8 7.39 7.83 -1.99
CA PRO A 8 8.67 7.26 -1.58
C PRO A 8 9.49 6.82 -2.79
N VAL A 9 10.75 7.24 -2.86
CA VAL A 9 11.68 6.94 -3.96
C VAL A 9 12.95 6.31 -3.42
N PHE A 10 13.35 5.16 -3.98
CA PHE A 10 14.63 4.51 -3.69
C PHE A 10 15.14 3.75 -4.91
N ASN A 11 16.20 4.26 -5.56
CA ASN A 11 16.83 3.65 -6.74
C ASN A 11 15.84 3.38 -7.89
N GLU A 12 15.18 4.46 -8.38
CA GLU A 12 14.18 4.43 -9.44
C GLU A 12 14.61 5.15 -10.73
N SER A 13 15.91 5.43 -10.94
CA SER A 13 16.43 6.19 -12.09
C SER A 13 15.92 5.70 -13.45
N LYS A 14 15.66 4.39 -13.59
CA LYS A 14 15.17 3.77 -14.83
C LYS A 14 13.70 4.11 -15.15
N HIS A 15 12.90 4.46 -14.14
CA HIS A 15 11.45 4.56 -14.27
C HIS A 15 10.89 5.93 -13.90
N ILE A 16 11.54 6.63 -12.97
CA ILE A 16 11.02 7.82 -12.33
C ILE A 16 10.61 8.91 -13.31
N LEU A 17 11.38 9.18 -14.36
CA LEU A 17 11.06 10.24 -15.33
C LEU A 17 9.70 9.98 -16.02
N LYS A 18 9.43 8.75 -16.45
CA LYS A 18 8.16 8.37 -17.08
C LYS A 18 6.98 8.50 -16.12
N CYS A 19 7.21 8.17 -14.86
CA CYS A 19 6.20 8.30 -13.81
C CYS A 19 5.89 9.78 -13.54
N LEU A 20 6.91 10.62 -13.37
CA LEU A 20 6.79 12.07 -13.19
C LEU A 20 6.03 12.74 -14.32
N GLN A 21 6.28 12.34 -15.58
CA GLN A 21 5.53 12.82 -16.75
C GLN A 21 4.04 12.51 -16.58
N SER A 22 3.68 11.26 -16.26
CA SER A 22 2.28 10.87 -16.06
C SER A 22 1.60 11.56 -14.87
N PHE A 23 2.38 11.98 -13.86
CA PHE A 23 1.87 12.74 -12.71
C PHE A 23 1.59 14.19 -13.10
N TYR A 24 2.47 14.81 -13.86
CA TYR A 24 2.31 16.19 -14.35
C TYR A 24 1.17 16.32 -15.36
N GLU A 25 0.94 15.30 -16.19
CA GLU A 25 -0.09 15.24 -17.23
C GLU A 25 -1.52 14.99 -16.68
N GLN A 26 -1.70 14.81 -15.36
CA GLN A 26 -3.05 14.61 -14.81
C GLN A 26 -4.00 15.74 -15.19
N SER A 27 -5.24 15.39 -15.62
CA SER A 27 -6.31 16.34 -15.94
C SER A 27 -6.76 17.15 -14.73
N TYR A 28 -6.83 16.50 -13.56
CA TYR A 28 -7.12 17.16 -12.29
C TYR A 28 -5.88 17.91 -11.78
N LYS A 29 -5.98 19.24 -11.55
CA LYS A 29 -4.81 20.08 -11.27
C LYS A 29 -4.61 20.49 -9.80
N ASN A 30 -5.63 20.31 -8.94
CA ASN A 30 -5.50 20.70 -7.51
C ASN A 30 -4.76 19.62 -6.69
N ILE A 31 -3.51 19.37 -7.08
CA ILE A 31 -2.65 18.32 -6.52
C ILE A 31 -1.27 18.89 -6.20
N ASP A 32 -0.81 18.65 -4.99
CA ASP A 32 0.58 18.85 -4.60
C ASP A 32 1.29 17.48 -4.48
N TRP A 33 2.52 17.40 -5.00
CA TRP A 33 3.32 16.19 -5.10
C TRP A 33 4.58 16.31 -4.25
N ILE A 34 4.79 15.41 -3.32
CA ILE A 34 6.00 15.36 -2.50
C ILE A 34 6.73 14.05 -2.77
N LEU A 35 7.87 14.16 -3.46
CA LEU A 35 8.79 13.05 -3.61
C LEU A 35 9.69 12.97 -2.39
N VAL A 36 9.95 11.77 -1.90
CA VAL A 36 10.83 11.53 -0.76
C VAL A 36 11.95 10.60 -1.19
N ASN A 37 13.10 11.17 -1.48
CA ASN A 37 14.28 10.40 -1.83
C ASN A 37 14.87 9.74 -0.56
N ASP A 38 14.74 8.43 -0.48
CA ASP A 38 15.17 7.63 0.67
C ASP A 38 16.62 7.15 0.47
N SER A 39 17.56 8.11 0.38
CA SER A 39 19.01 7.85 0.21
C SER A 39 19.32 7.01 -1.05
N SER A 40 18.73 7.34 -2.20
CA SER A 40 19.07 6.68 -3.47
C SER A 40 20.55 6.82 -3.79
N THR A 41 21.13 5.76 -4.33
CA THR A 41 22.54 5.68 -4.74
C THR A 41 22.72 5.74 -6.26
N ASP A 42 21.62 5.79 -7.00
CA ASP A 42 21.57 6.00 -8.46
C ASP A 42 21.16 7.45 -8.77
N ASN A 43 21.02 7.79 -10.05
CA ASN A 43 20.68 9.14 -10.53
C ASN A 43 19.20 9.54 -10.30
N SER A 44 18.46 8.85 -9.39
CA SER A 44 17.05 9.17 -9.14
C SER A 44 16.86 10.59 -8.64
N LYS A 45 17.74 11.05 -7.74
CA LYS A 45 17.67 12.38 -7.16
C LYS A 45 17.85 13.47 -8.23
N GLU A 46 18.89 13.37 -9.03
CA GLU A 46 19.24 14.32 -10.07
C GLU A 46 18.12 14.43 -11.13
N ILE A 47 17.53 13.30 -11.53
CA ILE A 47 16.40 13.26 -12.46
C ILE A 47 15.17 13.99 -11.89
N ILE A 48 14.90 13.80 -10.60
CA ILE A 48 13.78 14.47 -9.93
C ILE A 48 14.03 15.98 -9.84
N GLU A 49 15.21 16.39 -9.37
CA GLU A 49 15.57 17.81 -9.21
C GLU A 49 15.45 18.58 -10.53
N GLU A 50 15.95 18.01 -11.62
CA GLU A 50 15.81 18.61 -12.95
C GLU A 50 14.36 18.69 -13.41
N PHE A 51 13.57 17.62 -13.21
CA PHE A 51 12.16 17.59 -13.61
C PHE A 51 11.31 18.62 -12.89
N ILE A 52 11.52 18.83 -11.58
CA ILE A 52 10.65 19.68 -10.74
C ILE A 52 11.03 21.17 -10.78
N LYS A 53 12.17 21.53 -11.36
CA LYS A 53 12.80 22.86 -11.32
C LYS A 53 11.83 24.01 -11.63
N ASP A 54 10.91 23.81 -12.55
CA ASP A 54 9.91 24.80 -13.01
C ASP A 54 8.46 24.39 -12.66
N LYS A 55 8.27 23.47 -11.75
CA LYS A 55 6.95 22.90 -11.40
C LYS A 55 6.63 23.10 -9.90
N PRO A 56 6.02 24.24 -9.55
CA PRO A 56 5.82 24.64 -8.13
C PRO A 56 4.92 23.71 -7.32
N THR A 57 4.14 22.83 -7.98
CA THR A 57 3.30 21.84 -7.31
C THR A 57 4.09 20.58 -6.91
N PHE A 58 5.37 20.48 -7.29
CA PHE A 58 6.24 19.36 -6.96
C PHE A 58 7.29 19.79 -5.93
N GLY A 59 7.45 18.98 -4.88
CA GLY A 59 8.50 19.15 -3.87
C GLY A 59 9.35 17.89 -3.73
N LEU A 60 10.60 18.05 -3.30
CA LEU A 60 11.52 16.96 -2.99
C LEU A 60 12.01 17.07 -1.54
N THR A 61 11.91 15.97 -0.82
CA THR A 61 12.51 15.78 0.51
C THR A 61 13.60 14.72 0.41
N ASN A 62 14.82 15.04 0.87
CA ASN A 62 15.91 14.07 0.90
C ASN A 62 16.10 13.54 2.33
N LEU A 63 16.09 12.23 2.51
CA LEU A 63 16.45 11.58 3.77
C LEU A 63 17.94 11.23 3.77
N ILE A 64 18.59 11.50 4.88
CA ILE A 64 20.01 11.17 5.10
C ILE A 64 20.04 9.91 5.98
N ASN A 65 20.82 8.91 5.56
CA ASN A 65 21.06 7.67 6.33
C ASN A 65 19.80 6.94 6.78
N SER A 66 18.94 6.53 5.86
CA SER A 66 17.86 5.61 6.20
C SER A 66 18.43 4.22 6.47
N SER A 67 18.84 3.97 7.71
CA SER A 67 19.31 2.67 8.19
C SER A 67 18.19 1.65 8.18
N GLU A 68 18.57 0.39 7.89
CA GLU A 68 17.79 -0.85 7.95
C GLU A 68 16.61 -1.00 7.00
N HIS A 69 16.76 -2.01 6.14
CA HIS A 69 15.70 -2.46 5.24
C HIS A 69 14.70 -3.34 6.00
N VAL A 70 13.72 -2.71 6.68
CA VAL A 70 12.58 -3.44 7.29
C VAL A 70 11.44 -3.46 6.28
N PRO A 71 11.11 -4.62 5.69
CA PRO A 71 10.06 -4.72 4.68
C PRO A 71 8.70 -4.21 5.18
N GLY A 72 8.06 -3.35 4.40
CA GLY A 72 6.77 -2.74 4.72
C GLY A 72 6.86 -1.56 5.68
N ALA A 73 7.71 -1.58 6.71
CA ALA A 73 7.86 -0.47 7.65
C ALA A 73 8.64 0.69 7.03
N LYS A 74 9.69 0.41 6.24
CA LYS A 74 10.53 1.44 5.60
C LYS A 74 9.71 2.36 4.69
N VAL A 75 8.90 1.81 3.80
CA VAL A 75 8.08 2.61 2.88
C VAL A 75 7.08 3.50 3.62
N VAL A 76 6.53 3.03 4.74
CA VAL A 76 5.63 3.83 5.59
C VAL A 76 6.39 4.94 6.30
N LYS A 77 7.61 4.67 6.81
CA LYS A 77 8.48 5.69 7.40
C LYS A 77 8.81 6.79 6.40
N THR A 78 9.19 6.41 5.18
CA THR A 78 9.50 7.35 4.09
C THR A 78 8.24 8.15 3.69
N PHE A 79 7.08 7.52 3.64
CA PHE A 79 5.80 8.21 3.42
C PHE A 79 5.55 9.28 4.50
N TYR A 80 5.73 8.96 5.79
CA TYR A 80 5.54 9.93 6.86
C TYR A 80 6.56 11.07 6.82
N ALA A 81 7.77 10.84 6.38
CA ALA A 81 8.75 11.92 6.20
C ALA A 81 8.23 12.97 5.19
N GLY A 82 7.65 12.52 4.06
CA GLY A 82 7.01 13.42 3.10
C GLY A 82 5.72 14.05 3.62
N LEU A 83 4.88 13.28 4.29
CA LEU A 83 3.63 13.79 4.87
C LEU A 83 3.91 14.91 5.88
N ASN A 84 4.91 14.74 6.74
CA ASN A 84 5.26 15.68 7.79
C ASN A 84 6.10 16.88 7.30
N SER A 85 6.59 16.86 6.05
CA SER A 85 7.30 18.01 5.47
C SER A 85 6.36 19.16 5.08
N VAL A 86 5.04 18.92 5.10
CA VAL A 86 4.02 19.91 4.76
C VAL A 86 2.89 19.91 5.80
N ASN A 87 2.10 20.98 5.84
CA ASN A 87 0.86 20.99 6.62
C ASN A 87 -0.22 20.15 5.92
N TRP A 88 -0.14 18.82 6.05
CA TRP A 88 -1.04 17.89 5.37
C TRP A 88 -2.51 18.02 5.78
N LYS A 89 -2.81 18.63 6.93
CA LYS A 89 -4.20 18.82 7.41
C LYS A 89 -5.02 19.74 6.53
N GLN A 90 -4.39 20.57 5.69
CA GLN A 90 -5.07 21.44 4.72
C GLN A 90 -5.57 20.73 3.46
N TYR A 91 -5.22 19.44 3.27
CA TYR A 91 -5.66 18.64 2.15
C TYR A 91 -6.91 17.82 2.52
N ASP A 92 -7.73 17.50 1.52
CA ASP A 92 -8.93 16.67 1.67
C ASP A 92 -8.63 15.20 1.41
N VAL A 93 -7.61 14.94 0.59
CA VAL A 93 -7.24 13.60 0.11
C VAL A 93 -5.74 13.42 0.26
N LEU A 94 -5.34 12.28 0.82
CA LEU A 94 -3.95 11.88 1.00
C LEU A 94 -3.67 10.64 0.14
N VAL A 95 -2.57 10.66 -0.59
CA VAL A 95 -2.21 9.56 -1.49
C VAL A 95 -0.81 9.05 -1.18
N LYS A 96 -0.68 7.75 -1.01
CA LYS A 96 0.61 7.05 -1.07
C LYS A 96 0.73 6.41 -2.46
N LEU A 97 1.70 6.87 -3.24
CA LEU A 97 1.94 6.40 -4.60
C LEU A 97 3.37 5.88 -4.73
N ASP A 98 3.58 4.75 -5.44
CA ASP A 98 4.92 4.24 -5.71
C ASP A 98 5.56 4.99 -6.91
N ALA A 99 6.88 5.09 -6.89
CA ALA A 99 7.67 5.85 -7.87
C ALA A 99 7.84 5.13 -9.23
N ASP A 100 7.30 3.93 -9.38
CA ASP A 100 7.33 3.09 -10.58
C ASP A 100 5.94 2.85 -11.18
N ILE A 101 4.98 3.75 -10.87
CA ILE A 101 3.61 3.73 -11.37
C ILE A 101 3.43 4.77 -12.48
N ILE A 102 2.83 4.37 -13.59
CA ILE A 102 2.29 5.29 -14.61
C ILE A 102 0.78 5.37 -14.42
N LEU A 103 0.28 6.59 -14.22
CA LEU A 103 -1.14 6.89 -14.10
C LEU A 103 -1.74 7.22 -15.48
N PRO A 104 -3.00 6.84 -15.77
CA PRO A 104 -3.73 7.45 -16.89
C PRO A 104 -4.04 8.92 -16.58
N GLU A 105 -4.16 9.75 -17.60
CA GLU A 105 -4.35 11.20 -17.48
C GLU A 105 -5.53 11.59 -16.57
N ASN A 106 -6.61 10.85 -16.63
CA ASN A 106 -7.85 11.12 -15.88
C ASN A 106 -7.92 10.39 -14.53
N TYR A 107 -6.79 9.87 -13.99
CA TYR A 107 -6.80 9.05 -12.77
C TYR A 107 -7.42 9.80 -11.59
N PHE A 108 -6.90 10.98 -11.25
CA PHE A 108 -7.40 11.73 -10.10
C PHE A 108 -8.75 12.38 -10.33
N GLU A 109 -9.11 12.71 -11.56
CA GLU A 109 -10.45 13.20 -11.90
C GLU A 109 -11.52 12.15 -11.56
N LEU A 110 -11.31 10.89 -11.96
CA LEU A 110 -12.22 9.79 -11.64
C LEU A 110 -12.27 9.51 -10.13
N ILE A 111 -11.12 9.55 -9.44
CA ILE A 111 -11.05 9.38 -7.98
C ILE A 111 -11.84 10.48 -7.25
N VAL A 112 -11.66 11.75 -7.64
CA VAL A 112 -12.33 12.89 -7.02
C VAL A 112 -13.84 12.82 -7.24
N ASN A 113 -14.29 12.51 -8.45
CA ASN A 113 -15.71 12.35 -8.77
C ASN A 113 -16.36 11.29 -7.86
N GLU A 114 -15.71 10.17 -7.66
CA GLU A 114 -16.23 9.10 -6.80
C GLU A 114 -16.26 9.51 -5.31
N LEU A 115 -15.22 10.21 -4.84
CA LEU A 115 -15.18 10.71 -3.46
C LEU A 115 -16.23 11.79 -3.20
N GLN A 116 -16.55 12.63 -4.19
CA GLN A 116 -17.60 13.65 -4.08
C GLN A 116 -18.99 13.03 -4.08
N ASN A 117 -19.22 12.03 -4.90
CA ASN A 117 -20.52 11.36 -5.03
C ASN A 117 -20.84 10.41 -3.86
N ASN A 118 -19.81 9.90 -3.16
CA ASN A 118 -20.02 9.01 -2.01
C ASN A 118 -19.10 9.40 -0.84
N PRO A 119 -19.63 10.11 0.17
CA PRO A 119 -18.86 10.53 1.35
C PRO A 119 -18.42 9.37 2.25
N LYS A 120 -18.98 8.17 2.08
CA LYS A 120 -18.58 6.98 2.86
C LYS A 120 -17.30 6.31 2.34
N ILE A 121 -16.84 6.66 1.15
CA ILE A 121 -15.59 6.11 0.62
C ILE A 121 -14.42 6.70 1.41
N GLY A 122 -13.71 5.83 2.13
CA GLY A 122 -12.51 6.18 2.88
C GLY A 122 -11.22 5.84 2.14
N ILE A 123 -11.19 4.69 1.44
CA ILE A 123 -10.04 4.24 0.66
C ILE A 123 -10.47 3.92 -0.76
N ILE A 124 -9.74 4.44 -1.75
CA ILE A 124 -10.06 4.25 -3.16
C ILE A 124 -8.79 4.07 -4.01
N GLY A 125 -8.91 3.38 -5.14
CA GLY A 125 -7.84 3.22 -6.15
C GLY A 125 -8.32 2.45 -7.36
N GLY A 126 -7.44 2.31 -8.35
CA GLY A 126 -7.67 1.53 -9.56
C GLY A 126 -7.15 0.09 -9.47
N LEU A 127 -7.01 -0.56 -10.61
CA LEU A 127 -6.38 -1.87 -10.78
C LEU A 127 -4.94 -1.71 -11.28
N VAL A 128 -4.04 -2.52 -10.73
CA VAL A 128 -2.61 -2.50 -11.07
C VAL A 128 -2.30 -3.53 -12.14
N TYR A 129 -1.69 -3.10 -13.23
CA TYR A 129 -1.28 -3.93 -14.36
C TYR A 129 0.23 -3.93 -14.50
N ILE A 130 0.80 -5.09 -14.84
CA ILE A 130 2.22 -5.29 -15.13
C ILE A 130 2.41 -5.69 -16.59
N LYS A 131 3.58 -5.38 -17.14
CA LYS A 131 3.94 -5.79 -18.50
C LYS A 131 4.37 -7.26 -18.52
N LYS A 132 3.73 -8.07 -19.38
CA LYS A 132 4.15 -9.44 -19.70
C LYS A 132 4.32 -9.55 -21.23
N GLY A 133 5.54 -9.68 -21.68
CA GLY A 133 5.85 -9.54 -23.11
C GLY A 133 5.42 -8.16 -23.61
N ASN A 134 4.58 -8.11 -24.63
CA ASN A 134 4.07 -6.86 -25.21
C ASN A 134 2.70 -6.42 -24.66
N GLN A 135 2.12 -7.16 -23.70
CA GLN A 135 0.79 -6.88 -23.18
C GLN A 135 0.82 -6.41 -21.72
N TRP A 136 -0.11 -5.53 -21.36
CA TRP A 136 -0.40 -5.17 -19.99
C TRP A 136 -1.46 -6.13 -19.43
N VAL A 137 -1.13 -6.84 -18.35
CA VAL A 137 -2.03 -7.81 -17.71
C VAL A 137 -2.24 -7.46 -16.26
N TYR A 138 -3.42 -7.76 -15.73
CA TYR A 138 -3.70 -7.56 -14.30
C TYR A 138 -2.68 -8.30 -13.43
N GLU A 139 -2.07 -7.61 -12.48
CA GLU A 139 -1.13 -8.20 -11.52
C GLU A 139 -1.90 -9.00 -10.45
N ASN A 140 -2.13 -10.28 -10.72
CA ASN A 140 -3.01 -11.15 -9.93
C ASN A 140 -2.36 -11.66 -8.63
N ILE A 141 -1.98 -10.74 -7.74
CA ILE A 141 -1.44 -11.05 -6.39
C ILE A 141 -2.41 -10.73 -5.26
N SER A 142 -3.48 -10.01 -5.55
CA SER A 142 -4.55 -9.67 -4.60
C SER A 142 -5.94 -9.79 -5.25
N ASN A 143 -6.99 -9.76 -4.42
CA ASN A 143 -8.37 -9.70 -4.92
C ASN A 143 -8.62 -8.36 -5.64
N LYS A 144 -9.38 -8.37 -6.74
CA LYS A 144 -9.77 -7.16 -7.50
C LYS A 144 -10.61 -6.14 -6.71
N ASN A 145 -11.05 -6.48 -5.52
CA ASN A 145 -11.73 -5.56 -4.59
C ASN A 145 -10.79 -5.04 -3.48
N HIS A 146 -9.47 -5.22 -3.65
CA HIS A 146 -8.44 -4.75 -2.74
C HIS A 146 -7.65 -3.61 -3.39
N VAL A 147 -7.67 -2.42 -2.78
CA VAL A 147 -6.80 -1.31 -3.19
C VAL A 147 -5.37 -1.63 -2.77
N ARG A 148 -4.48 -1.74 -3.73
CA ARG A 148 -3.10 -2.17 -3.51
C ARG A 148 -2.21 -1.05 -2.97
N GLY A 149 -1.16 -1.44 -2.22
CA GLY A 149 -0.18 -0.55 -1.63
C GLY A 149 0.44 0.50 -2.57
N PRO A 150 0.76 0.18 -3.84
CA PRO A 150 1.31 1.15 -4.79
C PRO A 150 0.43 2.37 -5.11
N ILE A 151 -0.89 2.31 -4.88
CA ILE A 151 -1.85 3.32 -5.36
C ILE A 151 -2.93 3.63 -4.31
N LYS A 152 -2.54 3.82 -3.07
CA LYS A 152 -3.49 4.06 -1.96
C LYS A 152 -3.90 5.52 -1.89
N THR A 153 -5.19 5.76 -2.08
CA THR A 153 -5.82 7.07 -1.91
C THR A 153 -6.78 7.02 -0.73
N TYR A 154 -6.60 7.95 0.20
CA TYR A 154 -7.36 8.06 1.43
C TYR A 154 -8.13 9.38 1.47
N ARG A 155 -9.40 9.34 1.85
CA ARG A 155 -10.07 10.51 2.41
C ARG A 155 -9.37 10.88 3.73
N LYS A 156 -9.11 12.17 3.96
CA LYS A 156 -8.39 12.63 5.15
C LYS A 156 -9.03 12.14 6.45
N GLU A 157 -10.34 12.22 6.56
CA GLU A 157 -11.08 11.78 7.74
C GLU A 157 -10.86 10.28 8.00
N CYS A 158 -10.93 9.45 6.95
CA CYS A 158 -10.62 8.02 7.07
C CYS A 158 -9.18 7.79 7.52
N PHE A 159 -8.21 8.53 6.96
CA PHE A 159 -6.81 8.42 7.35
C PHE A 159 -6.59 8.76 8.84
N ILE A 160 -7.31 9.76 9.35
CA ILE A 160 -7.29 10.14 10.77
C ILE A 160 -7.91 9.03 11.63
N ASP A 161 -9.12 8.56 11.27
CA ASP A 161 -9.85 7.55 12.04
C ASP A 161 -9.09 6.23 12.19
N ILE A 162 -8.40 5.79 11.13
CA ILE A 162 -7.56 4.58 11.18
C ILE A 162 -6.23 4.79 11.93
N GLY A 163 -5.95 6.02 12.38
CA GLY A 163 -4.69 6.39 13.01
C GLY A 163 -3.49 6.35 12.07
N GLY A 164 -3.72 6.59 10.76
CA GLY A 164 -2.70 6.57 9.71
C GLY A 164 -2.19 5.18 9.34
N LEU A 165 -1.07 5.14 8.62
CA LEU A 165 -0.42 3.89 8.21
C LEU A 165 0.43 3.31 9.33
N ARG A 166 0.29 2.02 9.59
CA ARG A 166 1.10 1.32 10.59
C ARG A 166 2.45 0.89 9.99
N MET A 167 3.56 1.18 10.67
CA MET A 167 4.91 0.77 10.22
C MET A 167 5.13 -0.73 10.40
N THR A 168 4.50 -1.53 9.57
CA THR A 168 4.54 -3.00 9.67
C THR A 168 4.41 -3.68 8.33
N LEU A 169 4.86 -4.91 8.25
CA LEU A 169 4.58 -5.78 7.09
C LEU A 169 3.08 -6.05 7.02
N GLY A 170 2.47 -5.77 5.86
CA GLY A 170 1.03 -5.91 5.64
C GLY A 170 0.21 -4.68 5.99
N TRP A 171 0.86 -3.52 6.15
CA TRP A 171 0.21 -2.24 6.39
C TRP A 171 -0.93 -1.95 5.41
N ASP A 172 -0.76 -2.33 4.13
CA ASP A 172 -1.71 -2.12 3.04
C ASP A 172 -2.95 -3.02 3.08
N ASN A 173 -2.96 -4.02 3.95
CA ASN A 173 -4.14 -4.80 4.30
C ASN A 173 -4.72 -4.35 5.63
N LEU A 174 -3.86 -3.93 6.54
CA LEU A 174 -4.26 -3.48 7.87
C LEU A 174 -5.09 -2.21 7.79
N ASP A 175 -4.67 -1.23 7.00
CA ASP A 175 -5.43 0.01 6.76
C ASP A 175 -6.85 -0.25 6.25
N ILE A 176 -7.03 -1.21 5.33
CA ILE A 176 -8.35 -1.62 4.83
C ILE A 176 -9.21 -2.23 5.94
N LEU A 177 -8.61 -3.03 6.81
CA LEU A 177 -9.34 -3.65 7.92
C LEU A 177 -9.76 -2.60 8.96
N LEU A 178 -8.87 -1.64 9.25
CA LEU A 178 -9.16 -0.53 10.14
C LEU A 178 -10.20 0.43 9.54
N ALA A 179 -10.12 0.75 8.25
CA ALA A 179 -11.15 1.55 7.57
C ALA A 179 -12.54 0.92 7.71
N ARG A 180 -12.65 -0.41 7.56
CA ARG A 180 -13.91 -1.13 7.76
C ARG A 180 -14.36 -1.15 9.23
N MET A 181 -13.43 -1.16 10.18
CA MET A 181 -13.73 -1.03 11.60
C MET A 181 -14.43 0.30 11.90
N HIS A 182 -13.96 1.36 11.25
CA HIS A 182 -14.53 2.71 11.34
C HIS A 182 -15.67 2.97 10.33
N HIS A 183 -16.26 1.90 9.76
CA HIS A 183 -17.41 1.95 8.85
C HIS A 183 -17.14 2.66 7.49
N TRP A 184 -15.87 2.87 7.12
CA TRP A 184 -15.50 3.39 5.82
C TRP A 184 -15.61 2.33 4.72
N GLU A 185 -16.05 2.77 3.54
CA GLU A 185 -16.06 1.94 2.34
C GLU A 185 -14.68 1.92 1.67
N VAL A 186 -14.32 0.77 1.13
CA VAL A 186 -13.11 0.59 0.32
C VAL A 186 -13.53 0.28 -1.09
N LYS A 187 -13.20 1.18 -2.03
CA LYS A 187 -13.66 1.11 -3.42
C LYS A 187 -12.52 0.90 -4.40
N VAL A 188 -12.67 -0.04 -5.32
CA VAL A 188 -11.76 -0.23 -6.45
C VAL A 188 -12.50 0.11 -7.74
N LEU A 189 -11.98 1.08 -8.50
CA LEU A 189 -12.47 1.42 -9.83
C LEU A 189 -11.94 0.40 -10.84
N LYS A 190 -12.79 -0.54 -11.25
CA LYS A 190 -12.38 -1.68 -12.07
C LYS A 190 -12.07 -1.32 -13.53
N ASN A 191 -12.50 -0.16 -13.97
CA ASN A 191 -12.22 0.43 -15.28
C ASN A 191 -11.04 1.41 -15.27
N LEU A 192 -10.41 1.63 -14.11
CA LEU A 192 -9.27 2.51 -13.93
C LEU A 192 -7.99 1.67 -13.79
N PHE A 193 -7.10 1.74 -14.79
CA PHE A 193 -5.90 0.92 -14.87
C PHE A 193 -4.65 1.76 -14.68
N VAL A 194 -3.77 1.33 -13.79
CA VAL A 194 -2.42 1.89 -13.66
C VAL A 194 -1.38 0.88 -14.13
N LYS A 195 -0.27 1.38 -14.68
CA LYS A 195 0.84 0.54 -15.15
C LYS A 195 1.94 0.53 -14.11
N HIS A 196 2.28 -0.65 -13.61
CA HIS A 196 3.37 -0.87 -12.67
C HIS A 196 4.61 -1.36 -13.43
N LEU A 197 5.67 -0.58 -13.43
CA LEU A 197 6.85 -0.82 -14.26
C LEU A 197 7.74 -1.92 -13.70
N LYS A 198 7.72 -2.11 -12.37
CA LYS A 198 8.40 -3.22 -11.70
C LYS A 198 7.36 -4.19 -11.13
N PRO A 199 7.29 -5.45 -11.60
CA PRO A 199 6.48 -6.47 -10.93
C PRO A 199 6.86 -6.56 -9.46
N THR A 200 5.88 -6.74 -8.59
CA THR A 200 6.12 -6.91 -7.14
C THR A 200 7.14 -8.04 -6.94
N ALA A 201 8.27 -7.71 -6.30
CA ALA A 201 9.50 -8.49 -6.30
C ALA A 201 9.29 -9.99 -6.01
N TYR A 202 9.90 -10.83 -6.84
CA TYR A 202 10.10 -12.25 -6.59
C TYR A 202 11.03 -12.43 -5.39
N VAL A 203 10.45 -12.70 -4.22
CA VAL A 203 11.22 -13.04 -3.02
C VAL A 203 11.40 -14.54 -2.97
N TYR A 204 12.61 -15.01 -2.61
CA TYR A 204 12.90 -16.44 -2.38
C TYR A 204 11.79 -17.10 -1.55
N GLN A 205 11.40 -18.33 -1.90
CA GLN A 205 10.22 -19.00 -1.32
C GLN A 205 10.23 -19.07 0.21
N GLU A 206 11.38 -19.26 0.85
CA GLU A 206 11.49 -19.28 2.32
C GLU A 206 11.22 -17.92 2.93
N THR A 207 11.77 -16.86 2.35
CA THR A 207 11.51 -15.48 2.78
C THR A 207 10.03 -15.14 2.60
N LYS A 208 9.39 -15.60 1.52
CA LYS A 208 7.94 -15.46 1.28
C LYS A 208 7.13 -16.14 2.38
N SER A 209 7.50 -17.36 2.77
CA SER A 209 6.80 -18.13 3.80
C SER A 209 6.94 -17.49 5.18
N ARG A 210 8.14 -17.04 5.55
CA ARG A 210 8.38 -16.33 6.81
C ARG A 210 7.59 -15.01 6.87
N LYS A 211 7.67 -14.20 5.81
CA LYS A 211 6.89 -12.95 5.69
C LYS A 211 5.39 -13.19 5.80
N LEU A 212 4.85 -14.30 5.28
CA LEU A 212 3.44 -14.64 5.42
C LEU A 212 3.06 -14.90 6.89
N GLY A 213 3.87 -15.66 7.63
CA GLY A 213 3.65 -15.89 9.05
C GLY A 213 3.72 -14.60 9.88
N GLU A 214 4.72 -13.76 9.61
CA GLU A 214 4.87 -12.45 10.23
C GLU A 214 3.69 -11.53 9.89
N TYR A 215 3.27 -11.47 8.63
CA TYR A 215 2.08 -10.73 8.21
C TYR A 215 0.83 -11.12 9.00
N PHE A 216 0.55 -12.42 9.15
CA PHE A 216 -0.61 -12.88 9.90
C PHE A 216 -0.52 -12.55 11.40
N TYR A 217 0.68 -12.53 11.95
CA TYR A 217 0.92 -12.08 13.30
C TYR A 217 0.64 -10.58 13.45
N ASN A 218 1.22 -9.76 12.57
CA ASN A 218 1.13 -8.29 12.60
C ASN A 218 -0.30 -7.78 12.46
N ILE A 219 -1.11 -8.41 11.61
CA ILE A 219 -2.55 -8.06 11.48
C ILE A 219 -3.43 -8.68 12.59
N GLY A 220 -2.84 -9.29 13.61
CA GLY A 220 -3.51 -9.72 14.82
C GLY A 220 -4.37 -10.99 14.72
N LEU A 221 -4.12 -11.89 13.74
CA LEU A 221 -4.90 -13.13 13.66
C LEU A 221 -4.75 -13.97 14.94
N SER A 222 -5.81 -14.72 15.28
CA SER A 222 -5.72 -15.77 16.29
C SER A 222 -4.99 -17.00 15.73
N LYS A 223 -4.47 -17.88 16.59
CA LYS A 223 -3.82 -19.14 16.19
C LYS A 223 -4.67 -19.96 15.22
N LYS A 224 -5.98 -20.08 15.48
CA LYS A 224 -6.94 -20.80 14.62
C LYS A 224 -7.03 -20.15 13.22
N LEU A 225 -7.20 -18.82 13.15
CA LEU A 225 -7.27 -18.07 11.89
C LEU A 225 -5.94 -18.13 11.12
N ALA A 226 -4.81 -18.01 11.81
CA ALA A 226 -3.48 -18.12 11.21
C ALA A 226 -3.25 -19.53 10.63
N PHE A 227 -3.61 -20.59 11.37
CA PHE A 227 -3.51 -21.97 10.89
C PHE A 227 -4.29 -22.16 9.57
N ILE A 228 -5.58 -21.78 9.55
CA ILE A 228 -6.42 -21.92 8.36
C ILE A 228 -5.88 -21.06 7.19
N SER A 229 -5.39 -19.86 7.48
CA SER A 229 -4.85 -18.95 6.46
C SER A 229 -3.54 -19.46 5.88
N CYS A 230 -2.64 -20.02 6.71
CA CYS A 230 -1.41 -20.69 6.27
C CYS A 230 -1.73 -21.94 5.45
N ALA A 231 -2.66 -22.78 5.89
CA ALA A 231 -3.07 -23.99 5.18
C ALA A 231 -3.64 -23.64 3.78
N LYS A 232 -4.52 -22.63 3.71
CA LYS A 232 -5.08 -22.17 2.43
C LYS A 232 -4.01 -21.61 1.49
N SER A 233 -3.04 -20.85 2.00
CA SER A 233 -1.93 -20.32 1.19
C SER A 233 -1.08 -21.45 0.66
N SER A 234 -0.76 -22.44 1.50
CA SER A 234 0.06 -23.61 1.15
C SER A 234 -0.60 -24.51 0.14
N TRP A 235 -1.92 -24.68 0.22
CA TRP A 235 -2.69 -25.38 -0.80
C TRP A 235 -2.56 -24.72 -2.17
N LYS A 236 -2.66 -23.36 -2.21
CA LYS A 236 -2.49 -22.59 -3.46
C LYS A 236 -1.07 -22.72 -4.02
N GLU A 237 -0.05 -22.71 -3.15
CA GLU A 237 1.36 -22.85 -3.53
C GLU A 237 1.78 -24.31 -3.75
N LYS A 238 0.90 -25.29 -3.49
CA LYS A 238 1.19 -26.73 -3.55
C LYS A 238 2.44 -27.13 -2.75
N SER A 239 2.65 -26.53 -1.56
CA SER A 239 3.87 -26.69 -0.77
C SER A 239 3.58 -26.83 0.73
N LEU A 240 3.75 -28.04 1.27
CA LEU A 240 3.68 -28.30 2.71
C LEU A 240 4.76 -27.54 3.49
N ARG A 241 5.96 -27.39 2.90
CA ARG A 241 7.06 -26.60 3.49
C ARG A 241 6.63 -25.15 3.71
N HIS A 242 5.85 -24.56 2.76
CA HIS A 242 5.30 -23.20 2.90
C HIS A 242 4.38 -23.10 4.14
N PHE A 243 3.53 -24.09 4.39
CA PHE A 243 2.70 -24.15 5.60
C PHE A 243 3.56 -24.20 6.87
N ILE A 244 4.48 -25.15 6.95
CA ILE A 244 5.31 -25.36 8.13
C ILE A 244 6.07 -24.11 8.50
N ILE A 245 6.74 -23.46 7.53
CA ILE A 245 7.54 -22.27 7.78
C ILE A 245 6.65 -21.08 8.18
N SER A 246 5.55 -20.83 7.45
CA SER A 246 4.69 -19.68 7.75
C SER A 246 4.00 -19.82 9.11
N PHE A 247 3.47 -21.01 9.44
CA PHE A 247 2.81 -21.21 10.71
C PHE A 247 3.81 -21.25 11.88
N LYS A 248 4.99 -21.87 11.71
CA LYS A 248 6.07 -21.85 12.72
C LYS A 248 6.52 -20.41 13.01
N THR A 249 6.68 -19.56 11.99
CA THR A 249 7.02 -18.15 12.18
C THR A 249 5.94 -17.42 12.98
N PHE A 250 4.67 -17.61 12.66
CA PHE A 250 3.56 -17.04 13.43
C PHE A 250 3.61 -17.46 14.90
N ILE A 251 3.79 -18.75 15.18
CA ILE A 251 3.84 -19.30 16.55
C ILE A 251 5.07 -18.79 17.32
N SER A 252 6.23 -18.64 16.65
CA SER A 252 7.44 -18.08 17.28
C SER A 252 7.17 -16.66 17.79
N LEU A 253 6.67 -15.78 16.92
CA LEU A 253 6.34 -14.39 17.26
C LEU A 253 5.28 -14.30 18.38
N GLU A 254 4.32 -15.22 18.41
CA GLU A 254 3.31 -15.30 19.46
C GLU A 254 3.92 -15.71 20.81
N LYS A 255 4.87 -16.66 20.81
CA LYS A 255 5.60 -17.09 22.02
C LYS A 255 6.51 -16.00 22.55
N GLU A 256 7.20 -15.31 21.67
CA GLU A 256 8.07 -14.16 21.97
C GLU A 256 7.29 -12.94 22.47
N LYS A 257 5.96 -12.94 22.35
CA LYS A 257 5.08 -11.81 22.65
C LYS A 257 5.54 -10.52 21.96
N LYS A 258 6.06 -10.64 20.71
CA LYS A 258 6.54 -9.47 19.95
C LYS A 258 5.46 -8.40 19.95
N GLU A 259 5.84 -7.15 20.21
CA GLU A 259 4.92 -6.01 20.24
C GLU A 259 4.20 -5.88 18.88
N ARG A 260 2.90 -5.60 18.94
CA ARG A 260 2.06 -5.35 17.76
C ARG A 260 1.74 -3.87 17.65
N VAL A 261 1.67 -3.40 16.41
CA VAL A 261 1.31 -2.00 16.09
C VAL A 261 -0.21 -1.75 16.09
N ILE A 262 -0.98 -2.67 16.65
CA ILE A 262 -2.45 -2.64 16.71
C ILE A 262 -2.94 -2.88 18.12
N THR A 263 -4.06 -2.25 18.47
CA THR A 263 -4.69 -2.38 19.79
C THR A 263 -5.42 -3.70 19.95
N GLN A 264 -5.79 -4.03 21.20
CA GLN A 264 -6.60 -5.22 21.48
C GLN A 264 -7.99 -5.15 20.84
N GLU A 265 -8.57 -3.96 20.76
CA GLU A 265 -9.87 -3.71 20.12
C GLU A 265 -9.79 -3.95 18.61
N GLU A 266 -8.78 -3.39 17.94
CA GLU A 266 -8.50 -3.62 16.52
C GLU A 266 -8.31 -5.12 16.23
N MET A 267 -7.54 -5.84 17.06
CA MET A 267 -7.37 -7.29 16.93
C MET A 267 -8.71 -8.04 17.05
N ASN A 268 -9.54 -7.69 18.02
CA ASN A 268 -10.83 -8.35 18.24
C ASN A 268 -11.75 -8.13 17.03
N PHE A 269 -11.82 -6.90 16.51
CA PHE A 269 -12.55 -6.60 15.28
C PHE A 269 -12.05 -7.43 14.11
N ILE A 270 -10.74 -7.42 13.84
CA ILE A 270 -10.11 -8.14 12.72
C ILE A 270 -10.40 -9.64 12.80
N ARG A 271 -10.30 -10.24 13.98
CA ARG A 271 -10.60 -11.67 14.19
C ARG A 271 -12.06 -11.99 13.90
N LYS A 272 -13.00 -11.19 14.42
CA LYS A 272 -14.44 -11.34 14.18
C LYS A 272 -14.77 -11.15 12.69
N PHE A 273 -14.23 -10.10 12.07
CA PHE A 273 -14.43 -9.81 10.65
C PHE A 273 -13.93 -10.96 9.76
N ARG A 274 -12.69 -11.41 9.97
CA ARG A 274 -12.08 -12.52 9.20
C ARG A 274 -12.84 -13.83 9.37
N TRP A 275 -13.30 -14.13 10.57
CA TRP A 275 -14.10 -15.31 10.85
C TRP A 275 -15.44 -15.27 10.09
N ASN A 276 -16.14 -14.15 10.16
CA ASN A 276 -17.41 -13.96 9.45
C ASN A 276 -17.25 -14.07 7.92
N GLU A 277 -16.20 -13.50 7.37
CA GLU A 277 -15.90 -13.61 5.93
C GLU A 277 -15.59 -15.07 5.50
N MET A 278 -14.99 -15.85 6.38
CA MET A 278 -14.78 -17.28 6.13
C MET A 278 -16.10 -18.05 6.12
N ILE A 279 -16.94 -17.84 7.15
CA ILE A 279 -18.25 -18.52 7.24
C ILE A 279 -19.12 -18.19 6.01
N LYS A 280 -19.17 -16.91 5.59
CA LYS A 280 -19.91 -16.53 4.39
C LYS A 280 -19.47 -17.28 3.13
N LYS A 281 -18.18 -17.61 3.01
CA LYS A 281 -17.64 -18.37 1.86
C LYS A 281 -17.97 -19.87 1.89
N PHE A 282 -18.20 -20.43 3.08
CA PHE A 282 -18.63 -21.82 3.21
C PHE A 282 -20.14 -22.01 2.99
N LYS A 283 -20.92 -20.92 3.09
CA LYS A 283 -22.38 -20.95 2.86
C LYS A 283 -22.79 -20.66 1.41
N ARG A 284 -21.82 -20.32 0.56
CA ARG A 284 -21.97 -20.15 -0.91
C ARG A 284 -21.41 -21.37 -1.66
#